data_9fcbdd34ca8129258276420e4f1e8086
#
_entry.id   9fcbdd34ca8129258276420e4f1e8086
#
_cell.length_a   1.000
_cell.length_b   1.000
_cell.length_c   1.000
_cell.angle_alpha   90.00
_cell.angle_beta   90.00
_cell.angle_gamma   90.00
#
_symmetry.space_group_name_H-M   'P 1'
#
loop_
_entity.id
_entity.type
_entity.pdbx_description
1 polymer ?
#
loop_
_entity_poly.entity_id
_entity_poly.type
_entity_poly.pdbx_seq_one_letter_code
_entity_poly.pdbx_strand_id
1 'polypeptide(L)'
;MRTLYFVTSNPNKYKEVAEILKPHGIQVEWANIKLKEIQSNDIDEIARDKVLKAFRRMMAPVMVEHDGLILEEFGQIPGGLTQVFWDALGAQGFCRLFSRDKETAAVAQAVIAYCDSRKVELFRGSAKGKIVTEPRDYEDFQWDCVFQPDEYEETYSQLGEIKKEISMRRKALNEFAEYLKREKCIHS
;
A
#
# COMPACT_ATOMS: atom_id res chain seq x y z
N MET A 1 3.85 -23.13 -14.08
CA MET A 1 3.43 -22.09 -13.11
C MET A 1 2.56 -21.07 -13.83
N ARG A 2 1.39 -20.69 -13.28
CA ARG A 2 0.62 -19.60 -13.90
C ARG A 2 1.31 -18.28 -13.57
N THR A 3 1.44 -17.38 -14.55
CA THR A 3 2.01 -16.04 -14.36
C THR A 3 1.12 -15.24 -13.42
N LEU A 4 1.72 -14.59 -12.41
CA LEU A 4 1.06 -13.65 -11.51
C LEU A 4 1.31 -12.23 -12.01
N TYR A 5 0.25 -11.47 -12.24
CA TYR A 5 0.37 -10.07 -12.68
C TYR A 5 0.13 -9.12 -11.52
N PHE A 6 1.01 -8.14 -11.36
CA PHE A 6 0.77 -6.99 -10.49
C PHE A 6 0.22 -5.83 -11.34
N VAL A 7 -1.05 -5.50 -11.12
CA VAL A 7 -1.76 -4.46 -11.87
C VAL A 7 -1.63 -3.13 -11.13
N THR A 8 -0.77 -2.27 -11.66
CA THR A 8 -0.50 -0.93 -11.14
C THR A 8 -0.03 -0.01 -12.25
N SER A 9 -0.42 1.28 -12.22
CA SER A 9 0.16 2.31 -13.10
C SER A 9 1.41 2.97 -12.49
N ASN A 10 1.78 2.63 -11.25
CA ASN A 10 2.93 3.21 -10.56
C ASN A 10 4.16 2.31 -10.71
N PRO A 11 5.20 2.72 -11.47
CA PRO A 11 6.40 1.92 -11.69
C PRO A 11 7.23 1.71 -10.42
N ASN A 12 7.20 2.66 -9.49
CA ASN A 12 7.94 2.55 -8.24
C ASN A 12 7.31 1.49 -7.33
N LYS A 13 5.97 1.44 -7.25
CA LYS A 13 5.28 0.35 -6.54
C LYS A 13 5.61 -1.02 -7.14
N TYR A 14 5.64 -1.13 -8.48
CA TYR A 14 6.01 -2.39 -9.12
C TYR A 14 7.43 -2.83 -8.75
N LYS A 15 8.41 -1.93 -8.85
CA LYS A 15 9.81 -2.24 -8.50
C LYS A 15 9.94 -2.74 -7.06
N GLU A 16 9.36 -2.01 -6.10
CA GLU A 16 9.40 -2.36 -4.68
C GLU A 16 8.73 -3.71 -4.41
N VAL A 17 7.55 -3.96 -4.97
CA VAL A 17 6.84 -5.25 -4.83
C VAL A 17 7.65 -6.41 -5.40
N ALA A 18 8.23 -6.24 -6.60
CA ALA A 18 9.06 -7.25 -7.22
C ALA A 18 10.32 -7.57 -6.40
N GLU A 19 10.98 -6.55 -5.85
CA GLU A 19 12.14 -6.71 -4.94
C GLU A 19 11.75 -7.48 -3.67
N ILE A 20 10.62 -7.14 -3.06
CA ILE A 20 10.15 -7.80 -1.81
C ILE A 20 9.78 -9.26 -2.06
N LEU A 21 9.15 -9.60 -3.19
CA LEU A 21 8.68 -10.96 -3.47
C LEU A 21 9.77 -11.89 -4.03
N LYS A 22 10.83 -11.33 -4.61
CA LYS A 22 11.93 -12.11 -5.20
C LYS A 22 12.60 -13.11 -4.23
N PRO A 23 12.95 -12.76 -2.98
CA PRO A 23 13.52 -13.70 -2.00
C PRO A 23 12.58 -14.85 -1.65
N HIS A 24 11.27 -14.69 -1.82
CA HIS A 24 10.27 -15.75 -1.62
C HIS A 24 10.12 -16.67 -2.83
N GLY A 25 10.88 -16.47 -3.91
CA GLY A 25 10.78 -17.23 -5.16
C GLY A 25 9.51 -16.93 -5.96
N ILE A 26 8.90 -15.75 -5.74
CA ILE A 26 7.71 -15.30 -6.44
C ILE A 26 8.11 -14.23 -7.45
N GLN A 27 7.81 -14.51 -8.73
CA GLN A 27 7.95 -13.54 -9.81
C GLN A 27 6.60 -12.97 -10.16
N VAL A 28 6.55 -11.65 -10.31
CA VAL A 28 5.36 -10.92 -10.76
C VAL A 28 5.65 -10.18 -12.05
N GLU A 29 4.70 -10.22 -12.96
CA GLU A 29 4.75 -9.47 -14.21
C GLU A 29 4.01 -8.14 -14.04
N TRP A 30 4.58 -7.07 -14.59
CA TRP A 30 3.96 -5.75 -14.52
C TRP A 30 2.86 -5.60 -15.56
N ALA A 31 1.64 -5.36 -15.07
CA ALA A 31 0.52 -4.93 -15.92
C ALA A 31 0.27 -3.44 -15.68
N ASN A 32 0.81 -2.60 -16.58
CA ASN A 32 0.61 -1.13 -16.50
C ASN A 32 -0.81 -0.75 -16.92
N ILE A 33 -1.74 -0.92 -15.99
CA ILE A 33 -3.15 -0.62 -16.21
C ILE A 33 -3.63 0.33 -15.12
N LYS A 34 -4.12 1.52 -15.52
CA LYS A 34 -4.84 2.42 -14.62
C LYS A 34 -6.28 1.94 -14.47
N LEU A 35 -6.65 1.54 -13.27
CA LEU A 35 -8.02 1.16 -12.92
C LEU A 35 -8.76 2.36 -12.35
N LYS A 36 -10.05 2.49 -12.70
CA LYS A 36 -10.91 3.48 -12.05
C LYS A 36 -11.26 2.96 -10.64
N GLU A 37 -10.86 3.71 -9.63
CA GLU A 37 -11.09 3.38 -8.23
C GLU A 37 -12.45 3.92 -7.76
N ILE A 38 -13.09 3.18 -6.86
CA ILE A 38 -14.22 3.69 -6.09
C ILE A 38 -13.73 4.68 -5.04
N GLN A 39 -14.60 5.54 -4.56
CA GLN A 39 -14.30 6.48 -3.48
C GLN A 39 -14.84 5.90 -2.17
N SER A 40 -13.95 5.47 -1.30
CA SER A 40 -14.25 4.96 0.03
C SER A 40 -13.11 5.27 0.99
N ASN A 41 -13.39 5.47 2.27
CA ASN A 41 -12.35 5.53 3.29
C ASN A 41 -11.86 4.12 3.70
N ASP A 42 -12.59 3.07 3.34
CA ASP A 42 -12.21 1.68 3.58
C ASP A 42 -11.22 1.18 2.52
N ILE A 43 -9.98 0.94 2.96
CA ILE A 43 -8.88 0.46 2.10
C ILE A 43 -9.17 -0.94 1.55
N ASP A 44 -9.81 -1.80 2.34
CA ASP A 44 -10.17 -3.17 1.94
C ASP A 44 -11.21 -3.16 0.81
N GLU A 45 -12.22 -2.30 0.93
CA GLU A 45 -13.26 -2.15 -0.09
C GLU A 45 -12.66 -1.72 -1.42
N ILE A 46 -11.77 -0.73 -1.41
CA ILE A 46 -11.09 -0.27 -2.63
C ILE A 46 -10.20 -1.38 -3.22
N ALA A 47 -9.39 -2.05 -2.39
CA ALA A 47 -8.52 -3.12 -2.84
C ALA A 47 -9.30 -4.29 -3.46
N ARG A 48 -10.44 -4.66 -2.86
CA ARG A 48 -11.34 -5.71 -3.35
C ARG A 48 -11.96 -5.33 -4.70
N ASP A 49 -12.47 -4.13 -4.83
CA ASP A 49 -13.03 -3.63 -6.10
C ASP A 49 -11.96 -3.59 -7.20
N LYS A 50 -10.77 -3.09 -6.87
CA LYS A 50 -9.62 -3.04 -7.81
C LYS A 50 -9.23 -4.41 -8.32
N VAL A 51 -9.08 -5.41 -7.44
CA VAL A 51 -8.63 -6.74 -7.85
C VAL A 51 -9.66 -7.45 -8.74
N LEU A 52 -10.95 -7.25 -8.48
CA LEU A 52 -12.02 -7.77 -9.33
C LEU A 52 -12.02 -7.12 -10.71
N LYS A 53 -11.82 -5.82 -10.79
CA LYS A 53 -11.65 -5.09 -12.07
C LYS A 53 -10.40 -5.55 -12.83
N ALA A 54 -9.28 -5.73 -12.12
CA ALA A 54 -8.04 -6.24 -12.67
C ALA A 54 -8.24 -7.66 -13.24
N PHE A 55 -8.85 -8.55 -12.47
CA PHE A 55 -9.10 -9.93 -12.89
C PHE A 55 -10.00 -9.99 -14.14
N ARG A 56 -11.08 -9.21 -14.20
CA ARG A 56 -11.94 -9.13 -15.39
C ARG A 56 -11.21 -8.71 -16.65
N ARG A 57 -10.16 -7.88 -16.52
CA ARG A 57 -9.34 -7.44 -17.67
C ARG A 57 -8.29 -8.45 -18.08
N MET A 58 -7.63 -9.08 -17.11
CA MET A 58 -6.49 -9.95 -17.35
C MET A 58 -6.89 -11.40 -17.61
N MET A 59 -8.00 -11.86 -17.04
CA MET A 59 -8.46 -13.26 -17.06
C MET A 59 -7.35 -14.24 -16.64
N ALA A 60 -6.48 -13.81 -15.73
CA ALA A 60 -5.32 -14.51 -15.19
C ALA A 60 -5.17 -14.18 -13.70
N PRO A 61 -4.37 -14.93 -12.93
CA PRO A 61 -4.07 -14.56 -11.54
C PRO A 61 -3.47 -13.16 -11.44
N VAL A 62 -4.10 -12.30 -10.66
CA VAL A 62 -3.71 -10.90 -10.49
C VAL A 62 -3.59 -10.55 -9.02
N MET A 63 -2.73 -9.58 -8.76
CA MET A 63 -2.70 -8.85 -7.50
C MET A 63 -2.76 -7.34 -7.75
N VAL A 64 -3.29 -6.62 -6.79
CA VAL A 64 -3.28 -5.16 -6.72
C VAL A 64 -2.89 -4.73 -5.33
N GLU A 65 -2.55 -3.46 -5.17
CA GLU A 65 -2.30 -2.84 -3.88
C GLU A 65 -3.13 -1.57 -3.73
N HIS A 66 -3.61 -1.32 -2.52
CA HIS A 66 -4.08 -0.02 -2.09
C HIS A 66 -3.50 0.30 -0.71
N ASP A 67 -3.05 1.54 -0.51
CA ASP A 67 -2.46 1.99 0.74
C ASP A 67 -3.05 3.35 1.16
N GLY A 68 -2.93 3.66 2.45
CA GLY A 68 -3.42 4.91 2.97
C GLY A 68 -3.04 5.13 4.43
N LEU A 69 -3.38 6.33 4.91
CA LEU A 69 -3.16 6.78 6.27
C LEU A 69 -4.50 6.84 7.00
N ILE A 70 -4.56 6.23 8.16
CA ILE A 70 -5.74 6.17 9.02
C ILE A 70 -5.45 6.99 10.28
N LEU A 71 -6.23 8.04 10.50
CA LEU A 71 -6.12 8.91 11.66
C LEU A 71 -7.38 8.77 12.52
N GLU A 72 -7.23 8.19 13.73
CA GLU A 72 -8.35 7.94 14.61
C GLU A 72 -9.04 9.23 15.06
N GLU A 73 -8.27 10.27 15.37
CA GLU A 73 -8.77 11.60 15.75
C GLU A 73 -9.70 12.23 14.68
N PHE A 74 -9.56 11.79 13.42
CA PHE A 74 -10.37 12.26 12.29
C PHE A 74 -11.40 11.23 11.81
N GLY A 75 -11.81 10.29 12.66
CA GLY A 75 -12.80 9.28 12.29
C GLY A 75 -12.29 8.31 11.21
N GLN A 76 -11.00 7.98 11.28
CA GLN A 76 -10.28 7.11 10.35
C GLN A 76 -10.06 7.71 8.94
N ILE A 77 -10.33 8.99 8.76
CA ILE A 77 -10.00 9.72 7.51
C ILE A 77 -8.50 10.09 7.55
N PRO A 78 -7.79 10.12 6.37
CA PRO A 78 -8.32 9.91 5.03
C PRO A 78 -8.54 8.43 4.64
N GLY A 79 -7.88 7.45 5.28
CA GLY A 79 -8.04 6.04 4.95
C GLY A 79 -7.77 5.76 3.46
N GLY A 80 -8.69 5.07 2.80
CA GLY A 80 -8.60 4.79 1.37
C GLY A 80 -8.60 6.03 0.45
N LEU A 81 -8.99 7.19 0.97
CA LEU A 81 -9.00 8.46 0.24
C LEU A 81 -7.67 9.23 0.37
N THR A 82 -6.63 8.66 0.98
CA THR A 82 -5.34 9.34 1.21
C THR A 82 -4.80 10.00 -0.07
N GLN A 83 -4.85 9.30 -1.21
CA GLN A 83 -4.40 9.85 -2.49
C GLN A 83 -5.22 11.07 -2.93
N VAL A 84 -6.53 11.05 -2.71
CA VAL A 84 -7.42 12.18 -3.07
C VAL A 84 -7.08 13.42 -2.26
N PHE A 85 -6.89 13.27 -0.96
CA PHE A 85 -6.46 14.38 -0.10
C PHE A 85 -5.04 14.85 -0.45
N TRP A 86 -4.13 13.92 -0.75
CA TRP A 86 -2.78 14.24 -1.16
C TRP A 86 -2.73 15.07 -2.44
N ASP A 87 -3.44 14.65 -3.47
CA ASP A 87 -3.49 15.33 -4.76
C ASP A 87 -4.11 16.73 -4.65
N ALA A 88 -5.09 16.90 -3.76
CA ALA A 88 -5.75 18.17 -3.54
C ALA A 88 -4.94 19.17 -2.69
N LEU A 89 -4.20 18.68 -1.70
CA LEU A 89 -3.58 19.53 -0.67
C LEU A 89 -2.06 19.68 -0.82
N GLY A 90 -1.40 18.71 -1.44
CA GLY A 90 0.06 18.57 -1.41
C GLY A 90 0.60 18.34 0.01
N ALA A 91 1.91 18.19 0.14
CA ALA A 91 2.55 17.85 1.41
C ALA A 91 2.28 18.86 2.53
N GLN A 92 2.47 20.14 2.24
CA GLN A 92 2.25 21.23 3.21
C GLN A 92 0.78 21.36 3.64
N GLY A 93 -0.15 21.25 2.68
CA GLY A 93 -1.59 21.29 2.97
C GLY A 93 -2.05 20.09 3.76
N PHE A 94 -1.47 18.90 3.50
CA PHE A 94 -1.75 17.67 4.22
C PHE A 94 -1.33 17.79 5.70
N CYS A 95 -0.10 18.24 5.97
CA CYS A 95 0.35 18.51 7.34
C CYS A 95 -0.56 19.54 8.04
N ARG A 96 -0.84 20.69 7.42
CA ARG A 96 -1.73 21.71 8.00
C ARG A 96 -3.11 21.18 8.37
N LEU A 97 -3.68 20.31 7.53
CA LEU A 97 -5.01 19.74 7.79
C LEU A 97 -4.97 18.70 8.92
N PHE A 98 -4.02 17.78 8.88
CA PHE A 98 -4.04 16.58 9.71
C PHE A 98 -3.13 16.62 10.94
N SER A 99 -2.10 17.47 10.98
CA SER A 99 -1.30 17.66 12.19
C SER A 99 -1.59 18.98 12.91
N ARG A 100 -2.08 19.99 12.17
CA ARG A 100 -2.26 21.36 12.70
C ARG A 100 -0.97 21.84 13.39
N ASP A 101 -1.02 22.13 14.70
CA ASP A 101 0.14 22.59 15.46
C ASP A 101 0.76 21.49 16.33
N LYS A 102 0.33 20.24 16.19
CA LYS A 102 0.84 19.06 16.91
C LYS A 102 0.90 17.85 16.02
N GLU A 103 1.84 16.97 16.28
CA GLU A 103 1.91 15.67 15.63
C GLU A 103 0.66 14.84 15.96
N THR A 104 0.05 14.22 14.94
CA THR A 104 -1.19 13.46 15.08
C THR A 104 -0.94 11.98 14.85
N ALA A 105 -1.35 11.15 15.80
CA ALA A 105 -1.23 9.71 15.69
C ALA A 105 -1.92 9.18 14.42
N ALA A 106 -1.23 8.33 13.70
CA ALA A 106 -1.68 7.75 12.46
C ALA A 106 -1.24 6.30 12.32
N VAL A 107 -1.99 5.54 11.54
CA VAL A 107 -1.61 4.20 11.10
C VAL A 107 -1.46 4.21 9.58
N ALA A 108 -0.27 3.90 9.08
CA ALA A 108 -0.07 3.61 7.68
C ALA A 108 -0.51 2.16 7.43
N GLN A 109 -1.41 1.94 6.47
CA GLN A 109 -1.91 0.62 6.12
C GLN A 109 -1.75 0.36 4.62
N ALA A 110 -1.36 -0.87 4.28
CA ALA A 110 -1.40 -1.39 2.91
C ALA A 110 -2.21 -2.67 2.86
N VAL A 111 -2.97 -2.83 1.79
CA VAL A 111 -3.75 -4.03 1.49
C VAL A 111 -3.34 -4.55 0.13
N ILE A 112 -2.82 -5.78 0.10
CA ILE A 112 -2.61 -6.56 -1.11
C ILE A 112 -3.87 -7.38 -1.34
N ALA A 113 -4.52 -7.19 -2.48
CA ALA A 113 -5.64 -8.03 -2.89
C ALA A 113 -5.21 -8.95 -4.03
N TYR A 114 -5.52 -10.23 -3.91
CA TYR A 114 -5.21 -11.29 -4.88
C TYR A 114 -6.50 -11.93 -5.40
N CYS A 115 -6.53 -12.27 -6.69
CA CYS A 115 -7.63 -13.01 -7.31
C CYS A 115 -7.08 -14.01 -8.35
N ASP A 116 -7.51 -15.27 -8.26
CA ASP A 116 -7.09 -16.36 -9.17
C ASP A 116 -8.27 -17.04 -9.88
N SER A 117 -9.42 -16.40 -9.98
CA SER A 117 -10.71 -16.90 -10.48
C SER A 117 -11.55 -17.69 -9.47
N ARG A 118 -10.97 -18.23 -8.42
CA ARG A 118 -11.68 -19.03 -7.41
C ARG A 118 -12.11 -18.19 -6.22
N LYS A 119 -11.25 -17.28 -5.79
CA LYS A 119 -11.45 -16.46 -4.59
C LYS A 119 -10.74 -15.12 -4.69
N VAL A 120 -11.13 -14.21 -3.82
CA VAL A 120 -10.44 -12.95 -3.55
C VAL A 120 -9.92 -12.99 -2.12
N GLU A 121 -8.61 -12.89 -1.98
CA GLU A 121 -7.92 -12.84 -0.69
C GLU A 121 -7.30 -11.46 -0.45
N LEU A 122 -7.33 -11.00 0.81
CA LEU A 122 -6.77 -9.72 1.23
C LEU A 122 -5.69 -9.94 2.29
N PHE A 123 -4.52 -9.36 2.09
CA PHE A 123 -3.38 -9.41 3.01
C PHE A 123 -3.06 -8.00 3.47
N ARG A 124 -2.98 -7.80 4.78
CA ARG A 124 -2.88 -6.47 5.39
C ARG A 124 -1.57 -6.31 6.11
N GLY A 125 -0.97 -5.14 5.97
CA GLY A 125 0.16 -4.72 6.78
C GLY A 125 -0.09 -3.33 7.32
N SER A 126 0.36 -3.08 8.52
CA SER A 126 0.24 -1.77 9.15
C SER A 126 1.51 -1.36 9.88
N ALA A 127 1.71 -0.06 9.99
CA ALA A 127 2.74 0.57 10.81
C ALA A 127 2.11 1.72 11.58
N LYS A 128 2.30 1.73 12.90
CA LYS A 128 1.89 2.85 13.76
C LYS A 128 2.90 3.97 13.63
N GLY A 129 2.43 5.20 13.80
CA GLY A 129 3.27 6.39 13.72
C GLY A 129 2.44 7.64 13.89
N LYS A 130 2.93 8.72 13.29
CA LYS A 130 2.30 10.04 13.39
C LYS A 130 2.49 10.83 12.10
N ILE A 131 1.60 11.80 11.89
CA ILE A 131 1.77 12.84 10.86
C ILE A 131 2.57 13.96 11.50
N VAL A 132 3.70 14.31 10.87
CA VAL A 132 4.56 15.41 11.31
C VAL A 132 3.93 16.76 10.97
N THR A 133 4.35 17.81 11.68
CA THR A 133 3.83 19.18 11.49
C THR A 133 4.27 19.81 10.17
N GLU A 134 5.43 19.38 9.66
CA GLU A 134 5.97 19.83 8.37
C GLU A 134 6.58 18.66 7.60
N PRO A 135 6.46 18.64 6.26
CA PRO A 135 7.06 17.60 5.44
C PRO A 135 8.59 17.59 5.59
N ARG A 136 9.18 16.41 5.64
CA ARG A 136 10.62 16.22 5.75
C ARG A 136 11.13 15.40 4.57
N ASP A 137 12.16 15.87 3.90
CA ASP A 137 12.84 15.19 2.79
C ASP A 137 11.86 14.80 1.67
N TYR A 138 11.31 15.84 1.01
CA TYR A 138 10.28 15.70 -0.01
C TYR A 138 10.89 15.22 -1.32
N GLU A 139 11.05 13.91 -1.47
CA GLU A 139 11.38 13.29 -2.76
C GLU A 139 10.47 12.08 -3.02
N ASP A 140 9.77 12.10 -4.15
CA ASP A 140 9.24 10.98 -4.97
C ASP A 140 8.19 10.01 -4.42
N PHE A 141 7.94 9.84 -3.14
CA PHE A 141 6.97 8.86 -2.64
C PHE A 141 5.82 9.47 -1.84
N GLN A 142 5.08 10.42 -2.48
CA GLN A 142 3.81 10.91 -1.94
C GLN A 142 3.87 11.27 -0.44
N TRP A 143 3.02 10.65 0.38
CA TRP A 143 2.88 10.94 1.80
C TRP A 143 4.01 10.38 2.70
N ASP A 144 5.02 9.73 2.16
CA ASP A 144 6.17 9.24 2.95
C ASP A 144 6.89 10.37 3.70
N CYS A 145 6.93 11.56 3.14
CA CYS A 145 7.58 12.73 3.74
C CYS A 145 6.82 13.32 4.94
N VAL A 146 5.60 12.87 5.21
CA VAL A 146 4.77 13.34 6.32
C VAL A 146 4.49 12.28 7.37
N PHE A 147 4.80 11.01 7.11
CA PHE A 147 4.58 9.93 8.07
C PHE A 147 5.87 9.50 8.75
N GLN A 148 5.90 9.61 10.09
CA GLN A 148 7.00 9.17 10.95
C GLN A 148 6.53 7.93 11.71
N PRO A 149 7.16 6.74 11.52
CA PRO A 149 6.81 5.55 12.31
C PRO A 149 7.28 5.68 13.76
N ASP A 150 6.55 5.06 14.70
CA ASP A 150 6.75 5.24 16.15
C ASP A 150 8.17 4.88 16.64
N GLU A 151 8.84 3.94 15.98
CA GLU A 151 10.16 3.44 16.37
C GLU A 151 11.32 4.32 15.87
N TYR A 152 11.03 5.41 15.12
CA TYR A 152 12.02 6.23 14.44
C TYR A 152 11.74 7.73 14.64
N GLU A 153 12.82 8.52 14.60
CA GLU A 153 12.73 9.99 14.59
C GLU A 153 12.57 10.55 13.17
N GLU A 154 12.82 9.72 12.17
CA GLU A 154 12.77 10.03 10.75
C GLU A 154 11.41 9.68 10.12
N THR A 155 11.03 10.42 9.07
CA THR A 155 9.90 10.05 8.21
C THR A 155 10.27 8.91 7.27
N TYR A 156 9.28 8.25 6.66
CA TYR A 156 9.52 7.21 5.67
C TYR A 156 10.43 7.66 4.53
N SER A 157 10.33 8.93 4.08
CA SER A 157 11.24 9.47 3.07
C SER A 157 12.69 9.50 3.53
N GLN A 158 12.93 9.88 4.78
CA GLN A 158 14.27 9.97 5.36
C GLN A 158 14.90 8.60 5.66
N LEU A 159 14.07 7.58 5.93
CA LEU A 159 14.53 6.22 6.24
C LEU A 159 15.08 5.46 5.02
N GLY A 160 14.74 5.87 3.80
CA GLY A 160 15.27 5.25 2.58
C GLY A 160 15.11 3.72 2.55
N GLU A 161 16.22 2.99 2.50
CA GLU A 161 16.21 1.52 2.42
C GLU A 161 15.62 0.85 3.68
N ILE A 162 15.75 1.45 4.86
CA ILE A 162 15.18 0.94 6.12
C ILE A 162 13.66 0.83 6.00
N LYS A 163 13.02 1.81 5.35
CA LYS A 163 11.57 1.77 5.09
C LYS A 163 11.15 0.47 4.42
N LYS A 164 11.92 -0.06 3.47
CA LYS A 164 11.59 -1.29 2.75
C LYS A 164 11.44 -2.49 3.67
N GLU A 165 12.12 -2.50 4.83
CA GLU A 165 12.08 -3.60 5.79
C GLU A 165 10.92 -3.47 6.81
N ILE A 166 10.55 -2.24 7.17
CA ILE A 166 9.60 -1.97 8.26
C ILE A 166 8.20 -1.59 7.78
N SER A 167 8.04 -1.27 6.48
CA SER A 167 6.80 -0.69 5.96
C SER A 167 5.60 -1.62 6.08
N MET A 168 4.41 -1.00 6.11
CA MET A 168 3.13 -1.70 6.01
C MET A 168 3.04 -2.58 4.74
N ARG A 169 3.65 -2.12 3.61
CA ARG A 169 3.69 -2.88 2.35
C ARG A 169 4.49 -4.16 2.50
N ARG A 170 5.68 -4.10 3.11
CA ARG A 170 6.51 -5.28 3.41
C ARG A 170 5.72 -6.32 4.21
N LYS A 171 5.04 -5.88 5.27
CA LYS A 171 4.25 -6.77 6.13
C LYS A 171 3.14 -7.47 5.36
N ALA A 172 2.36 -6.72 4.55
CA ALA A 172 1.31 -7.30 3.72
C ALA A 172 1.84 -8.28 2.67
N LEU A 173 2.97 -7.97 2.03
CA LEU A 173 3.58 -8.84 1.02
C LEU A 173 4.18 -10.10 1.63
N ASN A 174 4.72 -10.05 2.84
CA ASN A 174 5.18 -11.24 3.55
C ASN A 174 4.02 -12.21 3.85
N GLU A 175 2.88 -11.70 4.33
CA GLU A 175 1.67 -12.52 4.51
C GLU A 175 1.19 -13.16 3.20
N PHE A 176 1.17 -12.37 2.12
CA PHE A 176 0.82 -12.86 0.79
C PHE A 176 1.79 -13.95 0.30
N ALA A 177 3.10 -13.76 0.50
CA ALA A 177 4.11 -14.75 0.11
C ALA A 177 3.93 -16.08 0.86
N GLU A 178 3.67 -16.02 2.16
CA GLU A 178 3.40 -17.21 2.97
C GLU A 178 2.10 -17.94 2.54
N TYR A 179 1.07 -17.18 2.18
CA TYR A 179 -0.14 -17.75 1.61
C TYR A 179 0.14 -18.51 0.31
N LEU A 180 0.86 -17.90 -0.64
CA LEU A 180 1.20 -18.57 -1.92
C LEU A 180 2.06 -19.82 -1.75
N LYS A 181 2.95 -19.85 -0.75
CA LYS A 181 3.73 -21.06 -0.42
C LYS A 181 2.81 -22.21 0.04
N ARG A 182 1.86 -21.91 0.93
CA ARG A 182 0.89 -22.91 1.44
C ARG A 182 0.00 -23.44 0.32
N GLU A 183 -0.51 -22.58 -0.56
CA GLU A 183 -1.34 -23.02 -1.69
C GLU A 183 -0.58 -23.93 -2.66
N LYS A 184 0.72 -23.70 -2.89
CA LYS A 184 1.56 -24.59 -3.72
C LYS A 184 1.73 -25.98 -3.08
N CYS A 185 1.89 -26.04 -1.75
CA CYS A 185 2.03 -27.33 -1.05
C CYS A 185 0.75 -28.18 -1.04
N ILE A 186 -0.43 -27.55 -1.20
CA ILE A 186 -1.72 -28.27 -1.22
C ILE A 186 -2.03 -28.83 -2.62
N HIS A 187 -1.41 -28.28 -3.67
CA HIS A 187 -1.68 -28.66 -5.07
C HIS A 187 -0.52 -29.39 -5.76
N SER A 188 0.52 -29.74 -5.01
CA SER A 188 1.62 -30.64 -5.41
C SER A 188 1.43 -32.03 -4.86
#